data_b0276dbc9e8079036f099ff9bb9a9a1c
#
_entry.id   b0276dbc9e8079036f099ff9bb9a9a1c
#
_cell.length_a   1.000
_cell.length_b   1.000
_cell.length_c   1.000
_cell.angle_alpha   90.00
_cell.angle_beta   90.00
_cell.angle_gamma   90.00
#
_symmetry.space_group_name_H-M   'P 1'
#
loop_
_entity.id
_entity.type
_entity.pdbx_description
1 polymer ?
#
loop_
_entity_poly.entity_id
_entity_poly.type
_entity_poly.pdbx_seq_one_letter_code
_entity_poly.pdbx_strand_id
1 'polypeptide(L)'
;MGTHALILAGGGLAGIAWETGILQGIADEAPATARALLDSDILVGTSAGSAVAAQISGSVPLRLLYERQVAEDSHELDPGVDIEALGRLFLDAVSQPDATARQKLQRIGVIAASSPTVSEPVRRQVIERRLPSHDWPD
;
A
#
# COMPACT_ATOMS: atom_id res chain seq x y z
N MET A 1 2.52 -4.58 30.43
CA MET A 1 1.81 -3.85 29.35
C MET A 1 1.63 -4.82 28.20
N GLY A 2 0.49 -4.81 27.52
CA GLY A 2 0.28 -5.66 26.33
C GLY A 2 1.04 -5.07 25.14
N THR A 3 1.50 -5.93 24.21
CA THR A 3 2.07 -5.52 22.93
C THR A 3 0.94 -5.17 21.96
N HIS A 4 1.02 -4.02 21.31
CA HIS A 4 0.03 -3.54 20.35
C HIS A 4 0.58 -3.65 18.93
N ALA A 5 -0.25 -4.06 17.98
CA ALA A 5 0.09 -4.11 16.57
C ALA A 5 -0.95 -3.34 15.76
N LEU A 6 -0.49 -2.47 14.87
CA LEU A 6 -1.30 -1.83 13.84
C LEU A 6 -1.13 -2.58 12.52
N ILE A 7 -2.24 -3.07 11.99
CA ILE A 7 -2.26 -3.82 10.72
C ILE A 7 -2.96 -2.96 9.67
N LEU A 8 -2.25 -2.66 8.58
CA LEU A 8 -2.69 -1.84 7.48
C LEU A 8 -2.85 -2.70 6.21
N ALA A 9 -3.97 -2.53 5.52
CA ALA A 9 -4.37 -3.39 4.43
C ALA A 9 -3.84 -2.94 3.06
N GLY A 10 -4.07 -3.75 2.03
CA GLY A 10 -3.86 -3.36 0.65
C GLY A 10 -5.03 -2.53 0.12
N GLY A 11 -4.79 -1.71 -0.92
CA GLY A 11 -5.86 -0.90 -1.53
C GLY A 11 -5.38 0.02 -2.65
N GLY A 12 -4.16 -0.13 -3.13
CA GLY A 12 -3.58 0.74 -4.15
C GLY A 12 -3.46 2.19 -3.66
N LEU A 13 -3.47 3.15 -4.57
CA LEU A 13 -3.37 4.58 -4.23
C LEU A 13 -4.55 5.04 -3.38
N ALA A 14 -5.77 4.60 -3.71
CA ALA A 14 -6.95 4.89 -2.93
C ALA A 14 -6.84 4.35 -1.49
N GLY A 15 -6.19 3.19 -1.30
CA GLY A 15 -5.90 2.63 0.02
C GLY A 15 -4.96 3.52 0.83
N ILE A 16 -3.88 4.02 0.23
CA ILE A 16 -2.96 4.95 0.91
C ILE A 16 -3.71 6.19 1.39
N ALA A 17 -4.50 6.82 0.50
CA ALA A 17 -5.27 8.02 0.82
C ALA A 17 -6.31 7.74 1.92
N TRP A 18 -7.01 6.61 1.82
CA TRP A 18 -8.04 6.22 2.78
C TRP A 18 -7.45 5.95 4.17
N GLU A 19 -6.40 5.14 4.27
CA GLU A 19 -5.76 4.80 5.56
C GLU A 19 -5.18 6.04 6.22
N THR A 20 -4.47 6.88 5.46
CA THR A 20 -3.94 8.15 5.95
C THR A 20 -5.05 9.09 6.42
N GLY A 21 -6.16 9.17 5.64
CA GLY A 21 -7.32 9.98 5.99
C GLY A 21 -8.03 9.50 7.26
N ILE A 22 -8.19 8.19 7.43
CA ILE A 22 -8.77 7.61 8.66
C ILE A 22 -7.88 7.90 9.88
N LEU A 23 -6.57 7.70 9.77
CA LEU A 23 -5.64 8.01 10.86
C LEU A 23 -5.68 9.50 11.23
N GLN A 24 -5.75 10.40 10.23
CA GLN A 24 -5.88 11.83 10.47
C GLN A 24 -7.22 12.17 11.12
N GLY A 25 -8.33 11.61 10.66
CA GLY A 25 -9.65 11.80 11.28
C GLY A 25 -9.69 11.32 12.74
N ILE A 26 -9.04 10.20 13.05
CA ILE A 26 -8.89 9.74 14.43
C ILE A 26 -8.02 10.71 15.24
N ALA A 27 -6.98 11.30 14.64
CA ALA A 27 -6.13 12.26 15.31
C ALA A 27 -6.88 13.55 15.65
N ASP A 28 -7.80 13.98 14.79
CA ASP A 28 -8.62 15.16 14.99
C ASP A 28 -9.69 14.96 16.08
N GLU A 29 -10.37 13.81 16.08
CA GLU A 29 -11.52 13.55 16.96
C GLU A 29 -11.11 12.86 18.28
N ALA A 30 -10.06 12.03 18.26
CA ALA A 30 -9.61 11.24 19.41
C ALA A 30 -8.08 11.16 19.48
N PRO A 31 -7.38 12.26 19.80
CA PRO A 31 -5.91 12.35 19.74
C PRO A 31 -5.17 11.30 20.58
N ALA A 32 -5.76 10.87 21.69
CA ALA A 32 -5.17 9.83 22.54
C ALA A 32 -5.19 8.46 21.84
N THR A 33 -6.27 8.15 21.12
CA THR A 33 -6.40 6.92 20.34
C THR A 33 -5.43 6.94 19.15
N ALA A 34 -5.33 8.06 18.43
CA ALA A 34 -4.37 8.19 17.34
C ALA A 34 -2.93 7.94 17.81
N ARG A 35 -2.53 8.54 18.93
CA ARG A 35 -1.21 8.28 19.52
C ARG A 35 -1.00 6.81 19.83
N ALA A 36 -1.97 6.15 20.46
CA ALA A 36 -1.87 4.74 20.79
C ALA A 36 -1.74 3.83 19.53
N LEU A 37 -2.34 4.23 18.41
CA LEU A 37 -2.19 3.55 17.12
C LEU A 37 -0.82 3.79 16.48
N LEU A 38 -0.37 5.05 16.46
CA LEU A 38 0.90 5.43 15.86
C LEU A 38 2.12 4.94 16.67
N ASP A 39 1.96 4.84 17.99
CA ASP A 39 2.97 4.31 18.93
C ASP A 39 2.88 2.78 19.07
N SER A 40 2.26 2.07 18.13
CA SER A 40 2.17 0.61 18.16
C SER A 40 3.56 -0.03 18.11
N ASP A 41 3.78 -1.06 18.93
CA ASP A 41 5.05 -1.80 19.01
C ASP A 41 5.38 -2.53 17.69
N ILE A 42 4.35 -2.86 16.90
CA ILE A 42 4.49 -3.59 15.64
C ILE A 42 3.61 -2.93 14.58
N LEU A 43 4.20 -2.63 13.43
CA LEU A 43 3.48 -2.19 12.22
C LEU A 43 3.53 -3.30 11.17
N VAL A 44 2.37 -3.71 10.68
CA VAL A 44 2.27 -4.71 9.59
C VAL A 44 1.50 -4.08 8.44
N GLY A 45 2.14 -3.94 7.29
CA GLY A 45 1.52 -3.34 6.11
C GLY A 45 1.54 -4.28 4.90
N THR A 46 0.43 -4.33 4.16
CA THR A 46 0.31 -5.06 2.91
C THR A 46 0.10 -4.07 1.76
N SER A 47 0.93 -4.09 0.72
CA SER A 47 0.76 -3.21 -0.47
C SER A 47 0.65 -1.72 -0.08
N ALA A 48 -0.53 -1.08 -0.24
CA ALA A 48 -0.82 0.28 0.22
C ALA A 48 -0.43 0.48 1.69
N GLY A 49 -0.86 -0.43 2.56
CA GLY A 49 -0.56 -0.37 3.98
C GLY A 49 0.94 -0.45 4.30
N SER A 50 1.75 -1.07 3.45
CA SER A 50 3.20 -1.06 3.65
C SER A 50 3.80 0.33 3.41
N ALA A 51 3.26 1.08 2.44
CA ALA A 51 3.67 2.47 2.22
C ALA A 51 3.23 3.37 3.39
N VAL A 52 1.97 3.22 3.86
CA VAL A 52 1.46 3.98 5.01
C VAL A 52 2.24 3.64 6.28
N ALA A 53 2.52 2.35 6.54
CA ALA A 53 3.34 1.94 7.68
C ALA A 53 4.72 2.62 7.65
N ALA A 54 5.40 2.60 6.52
CA ALA A 54 6.69 3.27 6.35
C ALA A 54 6.59 4.80 6.49
N GLN A 55 5.49 5.42 6.05
CA GLN A 55 5.27 6.85 6.19
C GLN A 55 5.06 7.27 7.65
N ILE A 56 4.23 6.54 8.39
CA ILE A 56 3.90 6.88 9.78
C ILE A 56 4.98 6.49 10.80
N SER A 57 5.87 5.54 10.44
CA SER A 57 7.04 5.20 11.25
C SER A 57 8.18 6.21 11.13
N GLY A 58 8.12 7.12 10.14
CA GLY A 58 9.10 8.17 9.94
C GLY A 58 8.82 9.42 10.79
N SER A 59 9.67 10.43 10.60
CA SER A 59 9.60 11.72 11.34
C SER A 59 8.58 12.72 10.78
N VAL A 60 7.91 12.42 9.65
CA VAL A 60 6.96 13.34 9.03
C VAL A 60 5.62 13.29 9.78
N PRO A 61 5.11 14.43 10.24
CA PRO A 61 3.82 14.47 10.91
C PRO A 61 2.68 13.92 10.05
N LEU A 62 1.76 13.16 10.66
CA LEU A 62 0.60 12.57 9.98
C LEU A 62 -0.20 13.60 9.18
N ARG A 63 -0.38 14.81 9.73
CA ARG A 63 -1.06 15.90 9.03
C ARG A 63 -0.42 16.24 7.68
N LEU A 64 0.90 16.31 7.61
CA LEU A 64 1.60 16.58 6.35
C LEU A 64 1.48 15.42 5.37
N LEU A 65 1.43 14.18 5.87
CA LEU A 65 1.15 13.00 5.03
C LEU A 65 -0.27 13.09 4.43
N TYR A 66 -1.25 13.50 5.24
CA TYR A 66 -2.62 13.72 4.78
C TYR A 66 -2.71 14.86 3.77
N GLU A 67 -2.09 16.01 4.03
CA GLU A 67 -2.07 17.16 3.11
C GLU A 67 -1.50 16.77 1.73
N ARG A 68 -0.50 15.89 1.68
CA ARG A 68 0.02 15.33 0.41
C ARG A 68 -1.00 14.48 -0.34
N GLN A 69 -1.91 13.79 0.36
CA GLN A 69 -2.94 12.96 -0.29
C GLN A 69 -4.10 13.79 -0.88
N VAL A 70 -4.36 14.96 -0.31
CA VAL A 70 -5.45 15.84 -0.76
C VAL A 70 -4.98 17.00 -1.64
N ALA A 71 -3.69 17.11 -1.90
CA ALA A 71 -3.12 18.12 -2.78
C ALA A 71 -3.65 17.95 -4.22
N GLU A 72 -3.93 19.04 -4.91
CA GLU A 72 -4.37 19.02 -6.31
C GLU A 72 -3.30 18.44 -7.25
N ASP A 73 -2.02 18.71 -6.97
CA ASP A 73 -0.90 18.14 -7.70
C ASP A 73 -0.52 16.79 -7.09
N SER A 74 -0.96 15.72 -7.74
CA SER A 74 -0.55 14.38 -7.35
C SER A 74 0.96 14.17 -7.58
N HIS A 75 1.66 13.79 -6.53
CA HIS A 75 3.07 13.38 -6.63
C HIS A 75 3.23 11.92 -7.09
N GLU A 76 2.12 11.24 -7.38
CA GLU A 76 2.14 9.85 -7.83
C GLU A 76 2.58 9.76 -9.30
N LEU A 77 3.44 8.79 -9.55
CA LEU A 77 3.80 8.40 -10.90
C LEU A 77 2.86 7.30 -11.38
N ASP A 78 2.28 7.47 -12.56
CA ASP A 78 1.59 6.38 -13.23
C ASP A 78 2.62 5.27 -13.55
N PRO A 79 2.46 4.08 -12.99
CA PRO A 79 3.36 2.96 -13.30
C PRO A 79 3.16 2.40 -14.72
N GLY A 80 2.21 2.92 -15.50
CA GLY A 80 1.94 2.47 -16.87
C GLY A 80 1.46 1.02 -16.96
N VAL A 81 0.86 0.49 -15.89
CA VAL A 81 0.35 -0.89 -15.84
C VAL A 81 -1.19 -0.86 -15.82
N ASP A 82 -1.81 -1.56 -16.77
CA ASP A 82 -3.27 -1.75 -16.76
C ASP A 82 -3.66 -2.79 -15.68
N ILE A 83 -3.91 -2.25 -14.48
CA ILE A 83 -4.29 -3.05 -13.30
C ILE A 83 -5.63 -3.78 -13.52
N GLU A 84 -6.56 -3.18 -14.27
CA GLU A 84 -7.86 -3.82 -14.54
C GLU A 84 -7.71 -5.01 -15.48
N ALA A 85 -6.93 -4.86 -16.55
CA ALA A 85 -6.65 -5.98 -17.46
C ALA A 85 -5.94 -7.13 -16.73
N LEU A 86 -4.95 -6.80 -15.89
CA LEU A 86 -4.23 -7.79 -15.09
C LEU A 86 -5.16 -8.47 -14.07
N GLY A 87 -6.04 -7.71 -13.42
CA GLY A 87 -7.05 -8.22 -12.49
C GLY A 87 -8.03 -9.18 -13.16
N ARG A 88 -8.51 -8.86 -14.37
CA ARG A 88 -9.36 -9.76 -15.18
C ARG A 88 -8.66 -11.08 -15.49
N LEU A 89 -7.42 -11.04 -15.97
CA LEU A 89 -6.64 -12.25 -16.26
C LEU A 89 -6.44 -13.12 -15.02
N PHE A 90 -6.18 -12.50 -13.86
CA PHE A 90 -6.04 -13.21 -12.60
C PHE A 90 -7.36 -13.87 -12.18
N LEU A 91 -8.48 -13.15 -12.24
CA LEU A 91 -9.81 -13.68 -11.91
C LEU A 91 -10.17 -14.85 -12.84
N ASP A 92 -9.91 -14.74 -14.13
CA ASP A 92 -10.13 -15.82 -15.09
C ASP A 92 -9.30 -17.07 -14.74
N ALA A 93 -8.05 -16.88 -14.33
CA ALA A 93 -7.19 -18.01 -13.94
C ALA A 93 -7.68 -18.73 -12.68
N VAL A 94 -8.21 -18.01 -11.68
CA VAL A 94 -8.69 -18.60 -10.41
C VAL A 94 -10.11 -19.14 -10.49
N SER A 95 -10.94 -18.60 -11.39
CA SER A 95 -12.37 -18.93 -11.50
C SER A 95 -12.66 -20.19 -12.32
N GLN A 96 -11.64 -20.86 -12.87
CA GLN A 96 -11.83 -22.08 -13.69
C GLN A 96 -12.42 -23.21 -12.84
N PRO A 97 -13.68 -23.66 -13.11
CA PRO A 97 -14.39 -24.56 -12.19
C PRO A 97 -13.75 -25.95 -12.10
N ASP A 98 -13.19 -26.46 -13.20
CA ASP A 98 -12.63 -27.82 -13.27
C ASP A 98 -11.11 -27.87 -13.08
N ALA A 99 -10.46 -26.73 -12.78
CA ALA A 99 -9.03 -26.68 -12.60
C ALA A 99 -8.64 -26.96 -11.15
N THR A 100 -7.65 -27.83 -10.97
CA THR A 100 -7.02 -28.07 -9.67
C THR A 100 -6.28 -26.81 -9.19
N ALA A 101 -6.04 -26.70 -7.88
CA ALA A 101 -5.26 -25.59 -7.32
C ALA A 101 -3.89 -25.43 -8.01
N ARG A 102 -3.21 -26.54 -8.31
CA ARG A 102 -1.93 -26.53 -9.02
C ARG A 102 -2.05 -25.94 -10.44
N GLN A 103 -3.09 -26.30 -11.17
CA GLN A 103 -3.32 -25.76 -12.52
C GLN A 103 -3.65 -24.26 -12.48
N LYS A 104 -4.42 -23.81 -11.50
CA LYS A 104 -4.70 -22.38 -11.29
C LYS A 104 -3.42 -21.61 -11.00
N LEU A 105 -2.58 -22.09 -10.09
CA LEU A 105 -1.29 -21.47 -9.78
C LEU A 105 -0.33 -21.45 -10.99
N GLN A 106 -0.29 -22.52 -11.79
CA GLN A 106 0.51 -22.55 -13.01
C GLN A 106 0.06 -21.49 -14.02
N ARG A 107 -1.25 -21.30 -14.20
CA ARG A 107 -1.81 -20.24 -15.07
C ARG A 107 -1.44 -18.85 -14.57
N ILE A 108 -1.58 -18.60 -13.27
CA ILE A 108 -1.14 -17.33 -12.65
C ILE A 108 0.35 -17.09 -12.93
N GLY A 109 1.19 -18.12 -12.79
CA GLY A 109 2.61 -18.04 -13.10
C GLY A 109 2.90 -17.69 -14.57
N VAL A 110 2.15 -18.27 -15.52
CA VAL A 110 2.26 -17.93 -16.95
C VAL A 110 1.86 -16.47 -17.19
N ILE A 111 0.73 -16.01 -16.61
CA ILE A 111 0.28 -14.62 -16.71
C ILE A 111 1.36 -13.69 -16.16
N ALA A 112 1.86 -13.96 -14.97
CA ALA A 112 2.90 -13.15 -14.34
C ALA A 112 4.18 -13.07 -15.21
N ALA A 113 4.61 -14.19 -15.80
CA ALA A 113 5.81 -14.24 -16.64
C ALA A 113 5.65 -13.51 -17.99
N SER A 114 4.43 -13.43 -18.52
CA SER A 114 4.13 -12.79 -19.81
C SER A 114 3.60 -11.35 -19.68
N SER A 115 3.26 -10.91 -18.48
CA SER A 115 2.72 -9.55 -18.27
C SER A 115 3.80 -8.50 -18.46
N PRO A 116 3.54 -7.43 -19.21
CA PRO A 116 4.45 -6.29 -19.29
C PRO A 116 4.59 -5.66 -17.91
N THR A 117 5.82 -5.41 -17.51
CA THR A 117 6.15 -4.72 -16.26
C THR A 117 6.98 -3.49 -16.55
N VAL A 118 6.86 -2.48 -15.71
CA VAL A 118 7.77 -1.33 -15.75
C VAL A 118 9.18 -1.76 -15.34
N SER A 119 10.18 -1.08 -15.87
CA SER A 119 11.57 -1.34 -15.49
C SER A 119 11.81 -1.10 -14.00
N GLU A 120 12.79 -1.82 -13.44
CA GLU A 120 13.17 -1.67 -12.03
C GLU A 120 13.44 -0.20 -11.63
N PRO A 121 14.21 0.61 -12.40
CA PRO A 121 14.42 2.02 -12.02
C PRO A 121 13.13 2.84 -11.93
N VAL A 122 12.17 2.62 -12.85
CA VAL A 122 10.87 3.30 -12.82
C VAL A 122 10.07 2.86 -11.59
N ARG A 123 10.05 1.55 -11.32
CA ARG A 123 9.37 1.02 -10.14
C ARG A 123 9.95 1.58 -8.85
N ARG A 124 11.27 1.66 -8.78
CA ARG A 124 11.99 2.24 -7.64
C ARG A 124 11.60 3.71 -7.43
N GLN A 125 11.59 4.53 -8.48
CA GLN A 125 11.16 5.92 -8.40
C GLN A 125 9.73 6.08 -7.86
N VAL A 126 8.79 5.21 -8.31
CA VAL A 126 7.41 5.21 -7.79
C VAL A 126 7.39 5.02 -6.29
N ILE A 127 8.16 4.06 -5.78
CA ILE A 127 8.22 3.78 -4.33
C ILE A 127 8.91 4.92 -3.58
N GLU A 128 10.07 5.39 -4.08
CA GLU A 128 10.82 6.48 -3.44
C GLU A 128 10.00 7.76 -3.30
N ARG A 129 9.17 8.09 -4.29
CA ARG A 129 8.28 9.27 -4.21
C ARG A 129 7.16 9.14 -3.19
N ARG A 130 6.73 7.93 -2.90
CA ARG A 130 5.72 7.68 -1.86
C ARG A 130 6.26 7.81 -0.45
N LEU A 131 7.56 7.58 -0.28
CA LEU A 131 8.20 7.58 1.02
C LEU A 131 8.83 8.96 1.32
N PRO A 132 8.49 9.59 2.45
CA PRO A 132 9.09 10.87 2.83
C PRO A 132 10.53 10.72 3.33
N SER A 133 10.93 9.52 3.73
CA SER A 133 12.29 9.12 4.07
C SER A 133 12.62 7.79 3.41
N HIS A 134 13.88 7.62 3.03
CA HIS A 134 14.42 6.35 2.51
C HIS A 134 15.26 5.61 3.55
N ASP A 135 15.43 6.20 4.72
CA ASP A 135 16.11 5.58 5.83
C ASP A 135 15.12 4.71 6.61
N TRP A 136 15.60 3.57 7.10
CA TRP A 136 14.80 2.71 7.95
C TRP A 136 14.61 3.40 9.32
N PRO A 137 13.41 3.41 9.87
CA PRO A 137 13.19 3.99 11.20
C PRO A 137 13.94 3.21 12.28
N ASP A 138 14.37 3.94 13.32
CA ASP A 138 15.05 3.38 14.50
C ASP A 138 14.13 2.47 15.34
#